data_f6295e266d8e6a5ff0efdb8ed917c974
#
_entry.id   f6295e266d8e6a5ff0efdb8ed917c974
#
_cell.length_a   1.000
_cell.length_b   1.000
_cell.length_c   1.000
_cell.angle_alpha   90.00
_cell.angle_beta   90.00
_cell.angle_gamma   90.00
#
_symmetry.space_group_name_H-M   'P 1'
#
loop_
_entity.id
_entity.type
_entity.pdbx_description
1 polymer ?
#
loop_
_entity_poly.entity_id
_entity_poly.type
_entity_poly.pdbx_seq_one_letter_code
_entity_poly.pdbx_strand_id
1 'polypeptide(L)'
;MNAPTVFGAPVRWPAKINEIPKDIFDREDVFRMELERIFYGPEWHPVAHTGEIPNVGDFKTFHIGERPLLVVHGQDGQIRVFYNACSHRGTLLETNNRGNKTEFECPYHRWLF
;
A
#
# COMPACT_ATOMS: atom_id res chain seq x y z
N MET A 1 21.06 -5.69 -19.75
CA MET A 1 20.71 -5.93 -19.58
C MET A 1 20.03 -5.98 -19.84
N ASN A 2 19.89 -6.21 -19.68
CA ASN A 2 19.35 -6.35 -19.65
C ASN A 2 18.37 -6.48 -19.32
N ALA A 3 17.83 -6.67 -19.37
CA ALA A 3 17.11 -6.73 -18.95
C ALA A 3 16.59 -6.95 -18.56
N PRO A 4 16.31 -7.06 -18.97
CA PRO A 4 15.74 -7.16 -18.07
C PRO A 4 15.86 -7.37 -17.28
N THR A 5 16.42 -7.00 -17.74
CA THR A 5 16.66 -7.45 -16.57
C THR A 5 15.88 -6.92 -15.44
N VAL A 6 14.68 -6.48 -15.70
CA VAL A 6 13.71 -6.45 -14.65
C VAL A 6 13.88 -7.64 -13.79
N PHE A 7 14.28 -8.68 -14.40
CA PHE A 7 14.38 -9.93 -13.72
C PHE A 7 15.81 -10.33 -13.42
N GLY A 8 16.77 -9.53 -13.83
CA GLY A 8 18.16 -9.72 -13.50
C GLY A 8 18.65 -11.14 -13.43
N ALA A 9 19.71 -11.39 -12.71
CA ALA A 9 20.19 -12.74 -12.46
C ALA A 9 19.29 -13.48 -11.47
N PRO A 10 19.09 -14.78 -11.64
CA PRO A 10 18.31 -15.57 -10.68
C PRO A 10 18.87 -15.47 -9.26
N VAL A 11 17.99 -15.50 -8.27
CA VAL A 11 18.39 -15.61 -6.88
C VAL A 11 18.82 -17.04 -6.61
N ARG A 12 20.02 -17.24 -6.10
CA ARG A 12 20.52 -18.57 -5.75
C ARG A 12 20.20 -18.88 -4.29
N TRP A 13 19.38 -19.89 -4.09
CA TRP A 13 19.05 -20.33 -2.74
C TRP A 13 20.14 -21.26 -2.20
N PRO A 14 20.54 -21.08 -0.95
CA PRO A 14 21.47 -21.98 -0.28
C PRO A 14 20.89 -23.38 -0.17
N ALA A 15 21.79 -24.38 -0.05
CA ALA A 15 21.36 -25.77 0.11
C ALA A 15 20.74 -26.02 1.50
N LYS A 16 21.13 -25.23 2.50
CA LYS A 16 20.64 -25.41 3.86
C LYS A 16 19.33 -24.68 4.08
N ILE A 17 18.41 -25.36 4.73
CA ILE A 17 17.06 -24.84 4.95
C ILE A 17 17.02 -23.61 5.88
N ASN A 18 18.03 -23.46 6.73
CA ASN A 18 18.10 -22.34 7.67
C ASN A 18 18.87 -21.13 7.15
N GLU A 19 19.19 -21.12 5.88
CA GLU A 19 19.88 -20.00 5.25
C GLU A 19 18.99 -19.32 4.24
N ILE A 20 19.04 -18.00 4.20
CA ILE A 20 18.26 -17.16 3.28
C ILE A 20 19.25 -16.34 2.45
N PRO A 21 19.09 -16.26 1.12
CA PRO A 21 20.01 -15.48 0.32
C PRO A 21 19.84 -13.99 0.59
N LYS A 22 20.97 -13.30 0.71
CA LYS A 22 20.99 -11.87 0.98
C LYS A 22 20.30 -11.06 -0.12
N ASP A 23 20.36 -11.55 -1.36
CA ASP A 23 19.80 -10.88 -2.54
C ASP A 23 18.31 -10.54 -2.39
N ILE A 24 17.54 -11.31 -1.65
CA ILE A 24 16.11 -11.03 -1.49
C ILE A 24 15.85 -9.78 -0.64
N PHE A 25 16.85 -9.32 0.09
CA PHE A 25 16.73 -8.14 0.96
C PHE A 25 17.30 -6.86 0.35
N ASP A 26 18.28 -6.97 -0.55
CA ASP A 26 19.01 -5.79 -1.00
C ASP A 26 19.03 -5.55 -2.51
N ARG A 27 18.48 -6.45 -3.31
CA ARG A 27 18.42 -6.26 -4.76
C ARG A 27 17.19 -5.49 -5.18
N GLU A 28 17.40 -4.36 -5.85
CA GLU A 28 16.31 -3.51 -6.34
C GLU A 28 15.44 -4.21 -7.40
N ASP A 29 16.05 -5.01 -8.28
CA ASP A 29 15.30 -5.73 -9.29
C ASP A 29 14.36 -6.79 -8.68
N VAL A 30 14.79 -7.45 -7.61
CA VAL A 30 13.95 -8.40 -6.88
C VAL A 30 12.78 -7.66 -6.23
N PHE A 31 13.03 -6.51 -5.61
CA PHE A 31 11.98 -5.70 -5.02
C PHE A 31 10.95 -5.26 -6.06
N ARG A 32 11.40 -4.80 -7.22
CA ARG A 32 10.49 -4.40 -8.31
C ARG A 32 9.63 -5.56 -8.80
N MET A 33 10.21 -6.74 -8.87
CA MET A 33 9.49 -7.94 -9.25
C MET A 33 8.46 -8.34 -8.18
N GLU A 34 8.80 -8.19 -6.90
CA GLU A 34 7.87 -8.43 -5.82
C GLU A 34 6.67 -7.47 -5.88
N LEU A 35 6.92 -6.18 -6.16
CA LEU A 35 5.85 -5.21 -6.34
C LEU A 35 4.88 -5.65 -7.45
N GLU A 36 5.40 -6.04 -8.61
CA GLU A 36 4.56 -6.45 -9.74
C GLU A 36 3.79 -7.74 -9.48
N ARG A 37 4.46 -8.74 -8.94
CA ARG A 37 3.91 -10.09 -8.87
C ARG A 37 3.12 -10.37 -7.60
N ILE A 38 3.44 -9.69 -6.51
CA ILE A 38 2.82 -9.92 -5.21
C ILE A 38 1.95 -8.75 -4.81
N PHE A 39 2.56 -7.59 -4.58
CA PHE A 39 1.85 -6.45 -3.99
C PHE A 39 0.82 -5.82 -4.94
N TYR A 40 1.11 -5.76 -6.23
CA TYR A 40 0.20 -5.19 -7.24
C TYR A 40 -0.48 -6.26 -8.08
N GLY A 41 -0.22 -7.53 -7.81
CA GLY A 41 -0.82 -8.65 -8.50
C GLY A 41 -2.24 -8.95 -8.00
N PRO A 42 -2.87 -10.00 -8.55
CA PRO A 42 -4.24 -10.37 -8.18
C PRO A 42 -4.29 -11.15 -6.86
N GLU A 43 -3.69 -10.60 -5.82
CA GLU A 43 -3.61 -11.22 -4.51
C GLU A 43 -4.46 -10.46 -3.50
N TRP A 44 -4.89 -11.14 -2.47
CA TRP A 44 -5.60 -10.53 -1.34
C TRP A 44 -4.60 -10.05 -0.31
N HIS A 45 -4.78 -8.82 0.15
CA HIS A 45 -3.95 -8.24 1.21
C HIS A 45 -4.81 -7.83 2.39
N PRO A 46 -4.44 -8.21 3.62
CA PRO A 46 -5.10 -7.67 4.79
C PRO A 46 -4.72 -6.20 4.95
N VAL A 47 -5.72 -5.33 5.11
CA VAL A 47 -5.48 -3.88 5.18
C VAL A 47 -5.82 -3.30 6.54
N ALA A 48 -6.82 -3.85 7.23
CA ALA A 48 -7.22 -3.40 8.55
C ALA A 48 -8.08 -4.45 9.23
N HIS A 49 -8.11 -4.38 10.56
CA HIS A 49 -9.06 -5.13 11.37
C HIS A 49 -10.18 -4.17 11.77
N THR A 50 -11.42 -4.66 11.84
CA THR A 50 -12.56 -3.82 12.21
C THR A 50 -12.38 -3.14 13.58
N GLY A 51 -11.62 -3.75 14.47
CA GLY A 51 -11.27 -3.16 15.76
C GLY A 51 -10.37 -1.92 15.66
N GLU A 52 -9.72 -1.69 14.53
CA GLU A 52 -8.91 -0.48 14.31
C GLU A 52 -9.76 0.69 13.86
N ILE A 53 -10.91 0.44 13.25
CA ILE A 53 -11.83 1.46 12.72
C ILE A 53 -13.27 1.13 13.16
N PRO A 54 -13.55 1.04 14.48
CA PRO A 54 -14.83 0.56 14.97
C PRO A 54 -16.00 1.52 14.76
N ASN A 55 -15.73 2.81 14.67
CA ASN A 55 -16.78 3.83 14.60
C ASN A 55 -16.90 4.43 13.20
N VAL A 56 -18.11 4.88 12.88
CA VAL A 56 -18.36 5.60 11.62
C VAL A 56 -17.45 6.83 11.55
N GLY A 57 -16.79 7.02 10.43
CA GLY A 57 -15.81 8.09 10.22
C GLY A 57 -14.38 7.71 10.58
N ASP A 58 -14.17 6.58 11.24
CA ASP A 58 -12.81 6.13 11.55
C ASP A 58 -12.07 5.80 10.26
N PHE A 59 -10.80 6.16 10.23
CA PHE A 59 -9.94 5.88 9.10
C PHE A 59 -8.54 5.44 9.54
N LYS A 60 -7.84 4.80 8.61
CA LYS A 60 -6.43 4.41 8.75
C LYS A 60 -5.74 4.60 7.42
N THR A 61 -4.54 5.16 7.44
CA THR A 61 -3.69 5.25 6.24
C THR A 61 -2.66 4.13 6.26
N PHE A 62 -2.30 3.64 5.09
CA PHE A 62 -1.31 2.58 4.95
C PHE A 62 -0.78 2.55 3.52
N HIS A 63 0.20 1.68 3.27
CA HIS A 63 0.76 1.50 1.94
C HIS A 63 0.74 0.03 1.57
N ILE A 64 0.48 -0.24 0.30
CA ILE A 64 0.79 -1.55 -0.30
C ILE A 64 1.90 -1.27 -1.30
N GLY A 65 3.09 -1.79 -1.01
CA GLY A 65 4.27 -1.39 -1.77
C GLY A 65 4.50 0.11 -1.63
N GLU A 66 4.50 0.81 -2.75
CA GLU A 66 4.67 2.27 -2.80
C GLU A 66 3.35 3.02 -2.96
N ARG A 67 2.23 2.32 -2.99
CA ARG A 67 0.92 2.94 -3.20
C ARG A 67 0.28 3.34 -1.88
N PRO A 68 0.02 4.64 -1.68
CA PRO A 68 -0.65 5.10 -0.47
C PRO A 68 -2.15 4.80 -0.54
N LEU A 69 -2.68 4.25 0.53
CA LEU A 69 -4.07 3.82 0.61
C LEU A 69 -4.72 4.37 1.88
N LEU A 70 -6.03 4.42 1.85
CA LEU A 70 -6.86 4.93 2.94
C LEU A 70 -8.05 4.00 3.11
N VAL A 71 -8.21 3.42 4.30
CA VAL A 71 -9.39 2.63 4.64
C VAL A 71 -10.27 3.46 5.55
N VAL A 72 -11.57 3.46 5.26
CA VAL A 72 -12.55 4.32 5.93
C VAL A 72 -13.78 3.52 6.33
N HIS A 73 -14.23 3.71 7.56
CA HIS A 73 -15.55 3.25 8.00
C HIS A 73 -16.55 4.34 7.57
N GLY A 74 -17.24 4.10 6.47
CA GLY A 74 -18.11 5.11 5.87
C GLY A 74 -19.33 5.46 6.69
N GLN A 75 -19.95 6.59 6.35
CA GLN A 75 -21.15 7.08 7.03
C GLN A 75 -22.33 6.09 6.89
N ASP A 76 -22.34 5.29 5.84
CA ASP A 76 -23.36 4.26 5.58
C ASP A 76 -23.03 2.93 6.28
N GLY A 77 -21.98 2.87 7.09
CA GLY A 77 -21.55 1.66 7.79
C GLY A 77 -20.68 0.73 6.97
N GLN A 78 -20.41 1.05 5.70
CA GLN A 78 -19.58 0.22 4.84
C GLN A 78 -18.10 0.58 4.97
N ILE A 79 -17.24 -0.44 4.93
CA ILE A 79 -15.80 -0.25 4.94
C ILE A 79 -15.33 -0.18 3.49
N ARG A 80 -14.58 0.87 3.16
CA ARG A 80 -14.03 1.07 1.81
C ARG A 80 -12.57 1.41 1.85
N VAL A 81 -11.86 1.03 0.80
CA VAL A 81 -10.45 1.35 0.62
C VAL A 81 -10.32 2.23 -0.62
N PHE A 82 -9.61 3.32 -0.47
CA PHE A 82 -9.35 4.28 -1.54
C PHE A 82 -7.85 4.50 -1.71
N TYR A 83 -7.45 4.99 -2.87
CA TYR A 83 -6.13 5.58 -2.99
C TYR A 83 -6.10 6.85 -2.15
N ASN A 84 -5.07 6.99 -1.32
CA ASN A 84 -4.86 8.21 -0.51
C ASN A 84 -4.24 9.29 -1.40
N ALA A 85 -5.01 9.73 -2.39
CA ALA A 85 -4.54 10.69 -3.37
C ALA A 85 -5.73 11.48 -3.91
N CYS A 86 -5.54 12.80 -4.04
CA CYS A 86 -6.55 13.66 -4.64
C CYS A 86 -6.70 13.33 -6.13
N SER A 87 -7.92 13.07 -6.57
CA SER A 87 -8.20 12.77 -7.98
C SER A 87 -7.84 13.93 -8.92
N HIS A 88 -7.72 15.14 -8.37
CA HIS A 88 -7.35 16.33 -9.13
C HIS A 88 -5.85 16.34 -9.50
N ARG A 89 -4.94 16.23 -8.51
CA ARG A 89 -3.50 16.36 -8.72
C ARG A 89 -2.65 15.32 -7.99
N GLY A 90 -3.24 14.29 -7.39
CA GLY A 90 -2.51 13.21 -6.74
C GLY A 90 -1.92 13.51 -5.39
N THR A 91 -2.19 14.68 -4.81
CA THR A 91 -1.72 15.04 -3.47
C THR A 91 -2.34 14.10 -2.42
N LEU A 92 -1.55 13.71 -1.42
CA LEU A 92 -2.08 12.91 -0.31
C LEU A 92 -3.23 13.65 0.37
N LEU A 93 -4.35 12.97 0.52
CA LEU A 93 -5.54 13.53 1.17
C LEU A 93 -5.39 13.54 2.68
N GLU A 94 -4.77 12.51 3.24
CA GLU A 94 -4.62 12.35 4.67
C GLU A 94 -3.18 11.98 5.00
N THR A 95 -2.57 12.74 5.91
CA THR A 95 -1.19 12.50 6.35
C THR A 95 -1.11 11.89 7.74
N ASN A 96 -2.20 11.92 8.50
CA ASN A 96 -2.25 11.25 9.79
C ASN A 96 -2.46 9.75 9.61
N ASN A 97 -1.90 8.95 10.49
CA ASN A 97 -2.01 7.50 10.41
C ASN A 97 -3.43 7.02 10.71
N ARG A 98 -4.13 7.68 11.61
CA ARG A 98 -5.46 7.31 12.09
C ARG A 98 -6.24 8.54 12.48
N GLY A 99 -7.55 8.43 12.52
CA GLY A 99 -8.43 9.48 13.02
C GLY A 99 -9.89 9.20 12.71
N ASN A 100 -10.71 10.21 12.87
CA ASN A 100 -12.14 10.18 12.56
C ASN A 100 -12.51 11.46 11.84
N LYS A 101 -13.08 11.33 10.64
CA LYS A 101 -13.50 12.45 9.79
C LYS A 101 -14.71 12.08 8.97
N THR A 102 -15.49 13.07 8.61
CA THR A 102 -16.60 12.91 7.67
C THR A 102 -16.20 13.26 6.25
N GLU A 103 -15.13 14.03 6.09
CA GLU A 103 -14.64 14.51 4.80
C GLU A 103 -13.12 14.55 4.81
N PHE A 104 -12.53 14.39 3.63
CA PHE A 104 -11.10 14.54 3.43
C PHE A 104 -10.86 15.71 2.49
N GLU A 105 -10.26 16.78 3.02
CA GLU A 105 -9.94 17.98 2.26
C GLU A 105 -8.53 17.90 1.73
N CYS A 106 -8.38 18.04 0.41
CA CYS A 106 -7.06 18.07 -0.20
C CYS A 106 -6.31 19.33 0.24
N PRO A 107 -5.12 19.25 0.83
CA PRO A 107 -4.41 20.42 1.31
C PRO A 107 -3.93 21.33 0.21
N TYR A 108 -3.89 20.87 -1.05
CA TYR A 108 -3.38 21.67 -2.15
C TYR A 108 -4.43 22.63 -2.70
N HIS A 109 -5.60 22.13 -3.13
CA HIS A 109 -6.67 22.96 -3.69
C HIS A 109 -7.99 22.85 -2.94
N ARG A 110 -8.00 22.18 -1.79
CA ARG A 110 -9.17 22.01 -0.92
C ARG A 110 -10.36 21.29 -1.55
N TRP A 111 -10.10 20.38 -2.49
CA TRP A 111 -11.15 19.49 -2.96
C TRP A 111 -11.59 18.57 -1.81
N LEU A 112 -12.89 18.34 -1.71
CA LEU A 112 -13.49 17.50 -0.66
C LEU A 112 -13.85 16.12 -1.20
N PHE A 113 -13.61 15.09 -0.39
CA PHE A 113 -13.90 13.71 -0.71
C PHE A 113 -14.61 12.99 0.44
#